data_0eb3a4060d55b16d13c25582d9606219
#
_entry.id   0eb3a4060d55b16d13c25582d9606219
#
_cell.length_a   1.000
_cell.length_b   1.000
_cell.length_c   1.000
_cell.angle_alpha   90.00
_cell.angle_beta   90.00
_cell.angle_gamma   90.00
#
_symmetry.space_group_name_H-M   'P 1'
#
loop_
_entity.id
_entity.type
_entity.pdbx_description
1 polymer ?
#
loop_
_entity_poly.entity_id
_entity_poly.type
_entity_poly.pdbx_seq_one_letter_code
_entity_poly.pdbx_strand_id
1 'polypeptide(L)'
;MIPRFSKRFERDSSGLESLFALSEKKDAISFAGGYPAEELFPKEELDAAFLKRSESTDNSVYQYSSALGYEPLRAKIRTYAKKNGIDCEIENIMITQGAQQGINFLADLFLDVGDGMAVEAPTYIGALEAFAARSPEFYEIEMQDDGLNLDQLEEVCKH
;
A
#
# COMPACT_ATOMS: atom_id res chain seq x y z
N MET A 1 -19.28 11.02 29.30
CA MET A 1 -18.59 11.94 28.36
C MET A 1 -18.36 11.16 27.08
N ILE A 2 -18.90 11.57 25.94
CA ILE A 2 -18.66 10.92 24.64
C ILE A 2 -17.28 11.38 24.17
N PRO A 3 -16.34 10.47 23.84
CA PRO A 3 -15.03 10.83 23.35
C PRO A 3 -15.16 11.60 22.02
N ARG A 4 -14.40 12.67 21.88
CA ARG A 4 -14.34 13.43 20.64
C ARG A 4 -13.36 12.71 19.69
N PHE A 5 -13.80 12.40 18.47
CA PHE A 5 -12.92 11.92 17.41
C PHE A 5 -11.92 12.98 16.97
N SER A 6 -10.78 12.55 16.45
CA SER A 6 -9.82 13.48 15.85
C SER A 6 -10.40 14.05 14.55
N LYS A 7 -9.96 15.24 14.17
CA LYS A 7 -10.38 15.89 12.91
C LYS A 7 -10.10 15.05 11.66
N ARG A 8 -9.17 14.09 11.76
CA ARG A 8 -8.88 13.12 10.67
C ARG A 8 -10.07 12.23 10.34
N PHE A 9 -10.95 11.98 11.31
CA PHE A 9 -12.16 11.15 11.16
C PHE A 9 -13.39 11.94 10.71
N GLU A 10 -13.31 13.26 10.64
CA GLU A 10 -14.41 14.12 10.16
C GLU A 10 -14.51 14.15 8.63
N ARG A 11 -13.63 13.42 7.91
CA ARG A 11 -13.63 13.35 6.45
C ARG A 11 -14.59 12.27 5.96
N ASP A 12 -15.28 12.58 4.86
CA ASP A 12 -16.19 11.66 4.20
C ASP A 12 -15.37 10.58 3.44
N SER A 13 -15.33 9.36 3.98
CA SER A 13 -14.74 8.17 3.33
C SER A 13 -15.77 7.33 2.58
N SER A 14 -17.01 7.82 2.44
CA SER A 14 -18.13 7.07 1.86
C SER A 14 -17.94 6.69 0.39
N GLY A 15 -17.02 7.34 -0.33
CA GLY A 15 -16.76 7.11 -1.75
C GLY A 15 -16.24 5.70 -2.04
N LEU A 16 -15.26 5.22 -1.28
CA LEU A 16 -14.65 3.89 -1.45
C LEU A 16 -15.61 2.77 -1.04
N GLU A 17 -16.29 2.90 0.09
CA GLU A 17 -17.28 1.92 0.55
C GLU A 17 -18.41 1.76 -0.48
N SER A 18 -18.85 2.86 -1.08
CA SER A 18 -19.88 2.85 -2.14
C SER A 18 -19.41 2.12 -3.40
N LEU A 19 -18.15 2.32 -3.80
CA LEU A 19 -17.53 1.63 -4.94
C LEU A 19 -17.42 0.11 -4.70
N PHE A 20 -16.96 -0.29 -3.51
CA PHE A 20 -16.89 -1.71 -3.15
C PHE A 20 -18.26 -2.36 -3.10
N ALA A 21 -19.25 -1.72 -2.50
CA ALA A 21 -20.64 -2.22 -2.47
C ALA A 21 -21.25 -2.38 -3.86
N LEU A 22 -20.86 -1.56 -4.83
CA LEU A 22 -21.28 -1.71 -6.23
C LEU A 22 -20.60 -2.90 -6.93
N SER A 23 -19.32 -3.16 -6.60
CA SER A 23 -18.56 -4.27 -7.19
C SER A 23 -18.99 -5.65 -6.71
N GLU A 24 -19.67 -5.75 -5.56
CA GLU A 24 -20.20 -7.01 -5.01
C GLU A 24 -21.51 -7.48 -5.69
N LYS A 25 -22.11 -6.68 -6.57
CA LYS A 25 -23.32 -7.09 -7.29
C LYS A 25 -23.00 -8.19 -8.31
N LYS A 26 -23.75 -9.32 -8.26
CA LYS A 26 -23.51 -10.52 -9.07
C LYS A 26 -23.47 -10.31 -10.59
N ASP A 27 -24.15 -9.26 -11.08
CA ASP A 27 -24.27 -8.98 -12.51
C ASP A 27 -23.43 -7.77 -12.95
N ALA A 28 -22.53 -7.28 -12.07
CA ALA A 28 -21.67 -6.14 -12.37
C ALA A 28 -20.28 -6.61 -12.82
N ILE A 29 -19.79 -6.03 -13.92
CA ILE A 29 -18.37 -6.14 -14.30
C ILE A 29 -17.67 -4.93 -13.66
N SER A 30 -16.85 -5.18 -12.63
CA SER A 30 -16.15 -4.13 -11.91
C SER A 30 -14.78 -3.87 -12.50
N PHE A 31 -14.51 -2.61 -12.83
CA PHE A 31 -13.16 -2.11 -13.19
C PHE A 31 -12.54 -1.28 -12.05
N ALA A 32 -13.17 -1.25 -10.87
CA ALA A 32 -12.79 -0.34 -9.79
C ALA A 32 -11.79 -0.95 -8.79
N GLY A 33 -11.94 -2.24 -8.45
CA GLY A 33 -11.25 -2.85 -7.32
C GLY A 33 -9.80 -3.28 -7.57
N GLY A 34 -9.43 -3.56 -8.82
CA GLY A 34 -8.11 -4.09 -9.16
C GLY A 34 -7.80 -5.43 -8.49
N TYR A 35 -8.83 -6.23 -8.16
CA TYR A 35 -8.65 -7.54 -7.53
C TYR A 35 -7.97 -8.53 -8.48
N PRO A 36 -7.01 -9.34 -7.99
CA PRO A 36 -6.48 -10.44 -8.77
C PRO A 36 -7.58 -11.45 -9.15
N ALA A 37 -7.44 -12.10 -10.31
CA ALA A 37 -8.32 -13.18 -10.72
C ALA A 37 -8.19 -14.37 -9.76
N GLU A 38 -9.30 -14.86 -9.20
CA GLU A 38 -9.30 -15.89 -8.17
C GLU A 38 -8.70 -17.21 -8.65
N GLU A 39 -8.89 -17.55 -9.93
CA GLU A 39 -8.37 -18.75 -10.57
C GLU A 39 -6.84 -18.76 -10.71
N LEU A 40 -6.18 -17.61 -10.54
CA LEU A 40 -4.72 -17.50 -10.59
C LEU A 40 -4.06 -17.64 -9.22
N PHE A 41 -4.82 -17.78 -8.14
CA PHE A 41 -4.23 -18.01 -6.83
C PHE A 41 -3.56 -19.37 -6.74
N PRO A 42 -2.27 -19.45 -6.36
CA PRO A 42 -1.52 -20.71 -6.24
C PRO A 42 -1.91 -21.47 -4.96
N LYS A 43 -3.19 -21.87 -4.88
CA LYS A 43 -3.77 -22.44 -3.65
C LYS A 43 -3.05 -23.70 -3.20
N GLU A 44 -2.75 -24.61 -4.14
CA GLU A 44 -2.11 -25.90 -3.81
C GLU A 44 -0.71 -25.70 -3.23
N GLU A 45 0.08 -24.79 -3.81
CA GLU A 45 1.42 -24.44 -3.34
C GLU A 45 1.38 -23.74 -1.96
N LEU A 46 0.40 -22.90 -1.73
CA LEU A 46 0.20 -22.24 -0.44
C LEU A 46 -0.20 -23.24 0.64
N ASP A 47 -1.14 -24.14 0.35
CA ASP A 47 -1.57 -25.20 1.27
C ASP A 47 -0.39 -26.15 1.60
N ALA A 48 0.39 -26.55 0.61
CA ALA A 48 1.57 -27.38 0.81
C ALA A 48 2.64 -26.68 1.68
N ALA A 49 2.88 -25.39 1.45
CA ALA A 49 3.80 -24.59 2.26
C ALA A 49 3.33 -24.47 3.71
N PHE A 50 2.04 -24.26 3.92
CA PHE A 50 1.43 -24.19 5.25
C PHE A 50 1.53 -25.52 6.00
N LEU A 51 1.20 -26.65 5.35
CA LEU A 51 1.32 -28.00 5.93
C LEU A 51 2.76 -28.31 6.33
N LYS A 52 3.71 -28.07 5.42
CA LYS A 52 5.14 -28.24 5.71
C LYS A 52 5.58 -27.41 6.93
N ARG A 53 5.02 -26.21 7.09
CA ARG A 53 5.33 -25.37 8.24
C ARG A 53 4.71 -25.93 9.53
N SER A 54 3.47 -26.43 9.48
CA SER A 54 2.77 -27.00 10.64
C SER A 54 3.42 -28.28 11.18
N GLU A 55 4.11 -29.05 10.33
CA GLU A 55 4.87 -30.23 10.71
C GLU A 55 6.23 -29.92 11.36
N SER A 56 6.69 -28.69 11.24
CA SER A 56 7.97 -28.26 11.82
C SER A 56 7.89 -28.16 13.34
N THR A 57 8.92 -28.64 14.02
CA THR A 57 9.09 -28.50 15.47
C THR A 57 9.65 -27.13 15.87
N ASP A 58 10.07 -26.32 14.90
CA ASP A 58 10.55 -24.95 15.15
C ASP A 58 9.38 -24.00 15.36
N ASN A 59 9.24 -23.51 16.58
CA ASN A 59 8.18 -22.58 16.99
C ASN A 59 8.59 -21.10 16.84
N SER A 60 9.76 -20.80 16.29
CA SER A 60 10.29 -19.43 16.19
C SER A 60 9.37 -18.47 15.43
N VAL A 61 8.58 -18.97 14.46
CA VAL A 61 7.64 -18.16 13.68
C VAL A 61 6.45 -17.65 14.50
N TYR A 62 6.15 -18.25 15.65
CA TYR A 62 5.09 -17.82 16.56
C TYR A 62 5.60 -16.86 17.63
N GLN A 63 6.90 -16.60 17.65
CA GLN A 63 7.54 -15.72 18.62
C GLN A 63 7.58 -14.28 18.12
N TYR A 64 7.72 -13.33 19.04
CA TYR A 64 8.00 -11.95 18.71
C TYR A 64 9.26 -11.83 17.84
N SER A 65 9.25 -10.88 16.93
CA SER A 65 10.35 -10.60 16.01
C SER A 65 10.73 -9.13 16.06
N SER A 66 11.75 -8.74 15.28
CA SER A 66 12.14 -7.35 15.07
C SER A 66 10.98 -6.51 14.54
N ALA A 67 10.95 -5.21 14.90
CA ALA A 67 10.00 -4.25 14.32
C ALA A 67 10.09 -4.16 12.78
N LEU A 68 11.26 -4.47 12.21
CA LEU A 68 11.44 -4.55 10.76
C LEU A 68 10.87 -5.84 10.15
N GLY A 69 10.46 -6.81 10.96
CA GLY A 69 9.94 -8.10 10.54
C GLY A 69 10.97 -9.24 10.60
N TYR A 70 10.50 -10.43 10.29
CA TYR A 70 11.26 -11.68 10.39
C TYR A 70 12.47 -11.68 9.43
N GLU A 71 13.67 -11.75 9.99
CA GLU A 71 14.92 -11.60 9.22
C GLU A 71 15.08 -12.58 8.06
N PRO A 72 14.78 -13.90 8.19
CA PRO A 72 14.89 -14.82 7.06
C PRO A 72 13.95 -14.48 5.89
N LEU A 73 12.79 -13.86 6.16
CA LEU A 73 11.90 -13.36 5.12
C LEU A 73 12.50 -12.14 4.43
N ARG A 74 13.04 -11.19 5.19
CA ARG A 74 13.72 -10.00 4.66
C ARG A 74 14.90 -10.38 3.76
N ALA A 75 15.69 -11.39 4.16
CA ALA A 75 16.80 -11.90 3.34
C ALA A 75 16.32 -12.48 2.00
N LYS A 76 15.18 -13.19 1.97
CA LYS A 76 14.57 -13.68 0.74
C LYS A 76 14.04 -12.53 -0.13
N ILE A 77 13.41 -11.53 0.48
CA ILE A 77 12.93 -10.34 -0.23
C ILE A 77 14.10 -9.56 -0.84
N ARG A 78 15.23 -9.41 -0.14
CA ARG A 78 16.45 -8.83 -0.71
C ARG A 78 16.88 -9.55 -1.99
N THR A 79 16.89 -10.87 -1.96
CA THR A 79 17.27 -11.69 -3.13
C THR A 79 16.28 -11.49 -4.29
N TYR A 80 14.99 -11.39 -3.99
CA TYR A 80 13.95 -11.11 -4.97
C TYR A 80 14.06 -9.68 -5.54
N ALA A 81 14.27 -8.69 -4.68
CA ALA A 81 14.44 -7.28 -5.06
C ALA A 81 15.64 -7.12 -6.02
N LYS A 82 16.76 -7.77 -5.71
CA LYS A 82 17.95 -7.75 -6.57
C LYS A 82 17.69 -8.29 -7.97
N LYS A 83 16.88 -9.36 -8.12
CA LYS A 83 16.48 -9.89 -9.44
C LYS A 83 15.65 -8.89 -10.24
N ASN A 84 14.98 -7.95 -9.57
CA ASN A 84 14.17 -6.89 -10.18
C ASN A 84 14.92 -5.55 -10.28
N GLY A 85 16.25 -5.57 -10.16
CA GLY A 85 17.09 -4.38 -10.31
C GLY A 85 17.19 -3.48 -9.09
N ILE A 86 16.64 -3.89 -7.93
CA ILE A 86 16.72 -3.14 -6.68
C ILE A 86 17.86 -3.72 -5.84
N ASP A 87 18.99 -3.03 -5.76
CA ASP A 87 20.12 -3.41 -4.90
C ASP A 87 20.00 -2.68 -3.55
N CYS A 88 19.75 -3.44 -2.49
CA CYS A 88 19.55 -2.92 -1.15
C CYS A 88 20.12 -3.87 -0.10
N GLU A 89 20.42 -3.34 1.08
CA GLU A 89 20.82 -4.14 2.25
C GLU A 89 19.58 -4.63 3.00
N ILE A 90 19.76 -5.64 3.85
CA ILE A 90 18.65 -6.24 4.61
C ILE A 90 18.01 -5.22 5.58
N GLU A 91 18.78 -4.26 6.05
CA GLU A 91 18.38 -3.17 6.94
C GLU A 91 17.44 -2.17 6.24
N ASN A 92 17.46 -2.11 4.91
CA ASN A 92 16.55 -1.27 4.10
C ASN A 92 15.18 -1.91 3.87
N ILE A 93 14.94 -3.11 4.40
CA ILE A 93 13.71 -3.87 4.18
C ILE A 93 12.88 -3.93 5.46
N MET A 94 11.65 -3.44 5.40
CA MET A 94 10.64 -3.59 6.45
C MET A 94 9.46 -4.40 5.92
N ILE A 95 8.96 -5.34 6.72
CA ILE A 95 7.75 -6.08 6.41
C ILE A 95 6.54 -5.29 6.91
N THR A 96 5.56 -5.09 6.04
CA THR A 96 4.31 -4.39 6.34
C THR A 96 3.10 -5.29 6.07
N GLN A 97 1.94 -4.91 6.60
CA GLN A 97 0.65 -5.54 6.35
C GLN A 97 0.10 -5.03 5.01
N GLY A 98 0.75 -5.43 3.91
CA GLY A 98 0.45 -4.97 2.56
C GLY A 98 0.95 -3.54 2.28
N ALA A 99 0.75 -3.10 1.03
CA ALA A 99 1.21 -1.79 0.55
C ALA A 99 0.55 -0.62 1.30
N GLN A 100 -0.72 -0.76 1.69
CA GLN A 100 -1.46 0.30 2.36
C GLN A 100 -0.79 0.75 3.67
N GLN A 101 -0.25 -0.19 4.46
CA GLN A 101 0.49 0.17 5.67
C GLN A 101 1.80 0.88 5.33
N GLY A 102 2.50 0.45 4.29
CA GLY A 102 3.71 1.13 3.82
C GLY A 102 3.42 2.58 3.40
N ILE A 103 2.35 2.80 2.64
CA ILE A 103 1.90 4.13 2.22
C ILE A 103 1.56 5.01 3.44
N ASN A 104 0.84 4.46 4.44
CA ASN A 104 0.56 5.18 5.67
C ASN A 104 1.82 5.58 6.44
N PHE A 105 2.82 4.68 6.51
CA PHE A 105 4.10 5.00 7.16
C PHE A 105 4.84 6.13 6.43
N LEU A 106 4.85 6.12 5.10
CA LEU A 106 5.45 7.19 4.31
C LEU A 106 4.71 8.52 4.53
N ALA A 107 3.37 8.49 4.58
CA ALA A 107 2.56 9.67 4.91
C ALA A 107 2.87 10.20 6.30
N ASP A 108 3.02 9.31 7.30
CA ASP A 108 3.36 9.69 8.68
C ASP A 108 4.77 10.28 8.79
N LEU A 109 5.68 9.80 7.95
CA LEU A 109 7.10 10.18 8.00
C LEU A 109 7.40 11.50 7.30
N PHE A 110 6.66 11.80 6.21
CA PHE A 110 7.03 12.88 5.30
C PHE A 110 5.99 14.00 5.17
N LEU A 111 4.76 13.83 5.70
CA LEU A 111 3.70 14.81 5.50
C LEU A 111 3.24 15.44 6.80
N ASP A 112 3.35 16.76 6.87
CA ASP A 112 2.66 17.62 7.82
C ASP A 112 1.41 18.27 7.17
N VAL A 113 0.57 18.90 8.00
CA VAL A 113 -0.63 19.60 7.52
C VAL A 113 -0.24 20.78 6.62
N GLY A 114 -0.71 20.78 5.38
CA GLY A 114 -0.47 21.82 4.40
C GLY A 114 0.76 21.61 3.52
N ASP A 115 1.48 20.49 3.69
CA ASP A 115 2.57 20.17 2.76
C ASP A 115 2.02 19.89 1.38
N GLY A 116 2.76 20.27 0.34
CA GLY A 116 2.44 19.99 -1.05
C GLY A 116 2.72 18.52 -1.40
N MET A 117 1.77 17.89 -2.08
CA MET A 117 1.92 16.52 -2.56
C MET A 117 1.49 16.38 -4.02
N ALA A 118 2.45 16.09 -4.89
CA ALA A 118 2.16 15.75 -6.28
C ALA A 118 1.63 14.32 -6.38
N VAL A 119 0.52 14.15 -7.11
CA VAL A 119 -0.12 12.85 -7.36
C VAL A 119 -0.47 12.72 -8.84
N GLU A 120 -0.47 11.51 -9.35
CA GLU A 120 -0.97 11.21 -10.70
C GLU A 120 -2.47 11.51 -10.82
N ALA A 121 -2.93 11.92 -12.00
CA ALA A 121 -4.34 12.07 -12.31
C ALA A 121 -4.69 11.26 -13.57
N PRO A 122 -5.37 10.08 -13.43
CA PRO A 122 -5.89 9.48 -12.19
C PRO A 122 -4.84 8.77 -11.34
N THR A 123 -5.11 8.61 -10.03
CA THR A 123 -4.22 7.91 -9.09
C THR A 123 -4.94 6.85 -8.26
N TYR A 124 -4.17 6.09 -7.48
CA TYR A 124 -4.68 5.06 -6.58
C TYR A 124 -5.45 5.66 -5.39
N ILE A 125 -6.74 5.34 -5.28
CA ILE A 125 -7.64 5.89 -4.25
C ILE A 125 -7.15 5.58 -2.83
N GLY A 126 -6.64 4.35 -2.59
CA GLY A 126 -6.12 3.96 -1.28
C GLY A 126 -4.92 4.80 -0.82
N ALA A 127 -4.11 5.29 -1.76
CA ALA A 127 -3.02 6.23 -1.45
C ALA A 127 -3.57 7.60 -1.07
N LEU A 128 -4.55 8.12 -1.82
CA LEU A 128 -5.20 9.39 -1.50
C LEU A 128 -5.81 9.39 -0.10
N GLU A 129 -6.45 8.30 0.33
CA GLU A 129 -7.00 8.19 1.68
C GLU A 129 -5.92 8.24 2.76
N ALA A 130 -4.81 7.51 2.55
CA ALA A 130 -3.68 7.52 3.48
C ALA A 130 -3.09 8.93 3.64
N PHE A 131 -2.85 9.61 2.52
CA PHE A 131 -2.28 10.97 2.49
C PHE A 131 -3.27 12.01 3.04
N ALA A 132 -4.54 11.91 2.66
CA ALA A 132 -5.59 12.81 3.10
C ALA A 132 -5.69 12.89 4.63
N ALA A 133 -5.36 11.82 5.37
CA ALA A 133 -5.32 11.81 6.82
C ALA A 133 -4.31 12.82 7.41
N ARG A 134 -3.34 13.29 6.62
CA ARG A 134 -2.34 14.32 7.00
C ARG A 134 -2.71 15.72 6.52
N SER A 135 -3.79 15.85 5.74
CA SER A 135 -4.26 17.12 5.18
C SER A 135 -3.23 17.85 4.30
N PRO A 136 -2.54 17.16 3.38
CA PRO A 136 -1.67 17.81 2.42
C PRO A 136 -2.48 18.63 1.43
N GLU A 137 -1.82 19.52 0.70
CA GLU A 137 -2.33 20.15 -0.51
C GLU A 137 -1.96 19.29 -1.72
N PHE A 138 -2.99 18.75 -2.43
CA PHE A 138 -2.77 17.88 -3.58
C PHE A 138 -2.57 18.69 -4.86
N TYR A 139 -1.51 18.35 -5.59
CA TYR A 139 -1.20 18.83 -6.93
C TYR A 139 -1.34 17.67 -7.92
N GLU A 140 -2.37 17.71 -8.75
CA GLU A 140 -2.66 16.69 -9.73
C GLU A 140 -1.76 16.85 -10.96
N ILE A 141 -1.03 15.79 -11.33
CA ILE A 141 -0.15 15.75 -12.50
C ILE A 141 -0.79 14.83 -13.55
N GLU A 142 -1.00 15.34 -14.74
CA GLU A 142 -1.60 14.60 -15.84
C GLU A 142 -0.74 13.41 -16.26
N MET A 143 -1.39 12.28 -16.57
CA MET A 143 -0.75 11.12 -17.18
C MET A 143 -0.73 11.27 -18.69
N GLN A 144 0.43 11.00 -19.28
CA GLN A 144 0.67 10.91 -20.72
C GLN A 144 0.81 9.45 -21.14
N ASP A 145 0.93 9.18 -22.44
CA ASP A 145 1.04 7.81 -22.98
C ASP A 145 2.27 7.05 -22.47
N ASP A 146 3.34 7.77 -22.12
CA ASP A 146 4.63 7.24 -21.66
C ASP A 146 4.88 7.44 -20.15
N GLY A 147 3.92 7.96 -19.42
CA GLY A 147 4.01 8.16 -17.97
C GLY A 147 3.54 9.53 -17.50
N LEU A 148 4.17 10.02 -16.44
CA LEU A 148 3.83 11.29 -15.80
C LEU A 148 4.26 12.48 -16.66
N ASN A 149 3.44 13.55 -16.72
CA ASN A 149 3.83 14.81 -17.36
C ASN A 149 4.95 15.49 -16.55
N LEU A 150 6.19 15.30 -16.99
CA LEU A 150 7.38 15.79 -16.28
C LEU A 150 7.49 17.33 -16.28
N ASP A 151 7.02 17.99 -17.32
CA ASP A 151 7.04 19.46 -17.40
C ASP A 151 6.10 20.06 -16.35
N GLN A 152 4.90 19.47 -16.19
CA GLN A 152 3.93 19.88 -15.17
C GLN A 152 4.47 19.58 -13.76
N LEU A 153 5.11 18.41 -13.56
CA LEU A 153 5.73 18.07 -12.27
C LEU A 153 6.83 19.08 -11.92
N GLU A 154 7.70 19.43 -12.86
CA GLU A 154 8.76 20.42 -12.65
C GLU A 154 8.19 21.79 -12.27
N GLU A 155 7.08 22.19 -12.88
CA GLU A 155 6.40 23.44 -12.55
C GLU A 155 5.87 23.44 -11.10
N VAL A 156 5.20 22.36 -10.71
CA VAL A 156 4.68 22.19 -9.34
C VAL A 156 5.80 22.19 -8.29
N CYS A 157 6.94 21.57 -8.59
CA CYS A 157 8.09 21.52 -7.67
C CYS A 157 8.84 22.85 -7.51
N LYS A 158 8.50 23.90 -8.29
CA LYS A 158 9.10 25.24 -8.16
C LYS A 158 8.39 26.11 -7.12
N HIS A 159 7.24 25.68 -6.65
CA HIS A 159 6.37 26.38 -5.70
C HIS A 159 6.35 25.63 -4.36
#